data_5f49fea4179253718a06580eb0823b54
#
_entry.id   5f49fea4179253718a06580eb0823b54
#
_cell.length_a   1.000
_cell.length_b   1.000
_cell.length_c   1.000
_cell.angle_alpha   90.00
_cell.angle_beta   90.00
_cell.angle_gamma   90.00
#
_symmetry.space_group_name_H-M   'P 1'
#
loop_
_entity.id
_entity.type
_entity.pdbx_description
1 polymer ?
#
loop_
_entity_poly.entity_id
_entity_poly.type
_entity_poly.pdbx_seq_one_letter_code
_entity_poly.pdbx_strand_id
1 'polypeptide(L)'
;MNRKAVYPGTFDPMTRGHLNIIERASAMYDEVIVLIMYNGVKKCTFTELERKEMIERETTHLNNVKVHIGQGLTVHTASALGAEVMIRGIRATSDYEYELQIATANMMLDPKVETVFLMSRPEYSFVSSTTVKEIAMFHGCLLYTSDAADDLTRVD
;
A
#
# COMPACT_ATOMS: atom_id res chain seq x y z
N MET A 1 6.52 1.77 24.53
CA MET A 1 7.24 1.75 23.24
C MET A 1 6.29 2.17 22.16
N ASN A 2 6.61 3.19 21.41
CA ASN A 2 5.76 3.60 20.28
C ASN A 2 6.21 2.82 19.02
N ARG A 3 5.51 1.74 18.72
CA ARG A 3 5.82 0.88 17.56
C ARG A 3 5.23 1.47 16.29
N LYS A 4 6.10 2.03 15.47
CA LYS A 4 5.71 2.66 14.21
C LYS A 4 6.02 1.77 13.03
N ALA A 5 5.04 1.57 12.15
CA ALA A 5 5.18 0.82 10.93
C ALA A 5 4.89 1.68 9.69
N VAL A 6 5.55 1.38 8.57
CA VAL A 6 5.18 1.90 7.26
C VAL A 6 4.60 0.80 6.40
N TYR A 7 3.62 1.14 5.58
CA TYR A 7 3.08 0.28 4.53
C TYR A 7 3.29 0.98 3.19
N PRO A 8 4.39 0.66 2.48
CA PRO A 8 4.70 1.29 1.21
C PRO A 8 3.97 0.62 0.06
N GLY A 9 3.62 1.42 -0.94
CA GLY A 9 3.02 0.93 -2.17
C GLY A 9 2.81 2.03 -3.19
N THR A 10 2.33 1.65 -4.35
CA THR A 10 1.93 2.61 -5.41
C THR A 10 0.50 3.10 -5.18
N PHE A 11 -0.41 2.23 -4.77
CA PHE A 11 -1.82 2.53 -4.51
C PHE A 11 -2.51 3.27 -5.66
N ASP A 12 -2.43 2.72 -6.84
CA ASP A 12 -2.91 3.35 -8.08
C ASP A 12 -3.96 2.50 -8.83
N PRO A 13 -5.19 2.45 -8.32
CA PRO A 13 -5.69 2.97 -7.06
C PRO A 13 -5.47 2.01 -5.87
N MET A 14 -5.82 2.47 -4.67
CA MET A 14 -5.97 1.60 -3.49
C MET A 14 -7.13 0.61 -3.71
N THR A 15 -6.96 -0.61 -3.25
CA THR A 15 -7.98 -1.67 -3.30
C THR A 15 -8.45 -2.03 -1.89
N ARG A 16 -9.54 -2.81 -1.80
CA ARG A 16 -9.98 -3.38 -0.51
C ARG A 16 -8.94 -4.28 0.13
N GLY A 17 -8.10 -4.95 -0.69
CA GLY A 17 -6.97 -5.72 -0.18
C GLY A 17 -5.95 -4.83 0.54
N HIS A 18 -5.62 -3.68 -0.03
CA HIS A 18 -4.76 -2.70 0.62
C HIS A 18 -5.39 -2.17 1.91
N LEU A 19 -6.67 -1.79 1.87
CA LEU A 19 -7.39 -1.30 3.05
C LEU A 19 -7.40 -2.35 4.18
N ASN A 20 -7.65 -3.61 3.87
CA ASN A 20 -7.63 -4.70 4.84
C ASN A 20 -6.25 -4.85 5.52
N ILE A 21 -5.16 -4.73 4.77
CA ILE A 21 -3.80 -4.73 5.33
C ILE A 21 -3.61 -3.53 6.27
N ILE A 22 -4.06 -2.34 5.86
CA ILE A 22 -3.95 -1.11 6.67
C ILE A 22 -4.72 -1.25 7.98
N GLU A 23 -5.97 -1.73 7.94
CA GLU A 23 -6.81 -1.95 9.13
C GLU A 23 -6.17 -2.94 10.11
N ARG A 24 -5.64 -4.06 9.59
CA ARG A 24 -4.97 -5.06 10.43
C ARG A 24 -3.67 -4.52 11.00
N ALA A 25 -2.90 -3.77 10.23
CA ALA A 25 -1.69 -3.11 10.70
C ALA A 25 -2.01 -2.08 11.78
N SER A 26 -3.06 -1.29 11.63
CA SER A 26 -3.48 -0.29 12.63
C SER A 26 -3.83 -0.91 13.98
N ALA A 27 -4.30 -2.16 14.00
CA ALA A 27 -4.56 -2.90 15.24
C ALA A 27 -3.28 -3.48 15.87
N MET A 28 -2.18 -3.58 15.12
CA MET A 28 -0.92 -4.20 15.59
C MET A 28 0.13 -3.19 16.03
N TYR A 29 0.07 -1.96 15.52
CA TYR A 29 1.06 -0.90 15.72
C TYR A 29 0.43 0.36 16.29
N ASP A 30 1.22 1.13 17.03
CA ASP A 30 0.76 2.38 17.64
C ASP A 30 0.57 3.49 16.59
N GLU A 31 1.36 3.48 15.52
CA GLU A 31 1.21 4.35 14.36
C GLU A 31 1.52 3.57 13.07
N VAL A 32 0.68 3.74 12.06
CA VAL A 32 0.89 3.20 10.71
C VAL A 32 0.97 4.35 9.71
N ILE A 33 2.03 4.38 8.92
CA ILE A 33 2.18 5.34 7.83
C ILE A 33 2.00 4.60 6.51
N VAL A 34 0.94 4.93 5.78
CA VAL A 34 0.77 4.50 4.39
C VAL A 34 1.69 5.37 3.54
N LEU A 35 2.68 4.74 2.90
CA LEU A 35 3.76 5.44 2.22
C LEU A 35 3.61 5.30 0.70
N ILE A 36 3.20 6.37 0.05
CA ILE A 36 3.14 6.46 -1.42
C ILE A 36 4.52 6.85 -1.92
N MET A 37 5.22 5.94 -2.59
CA MET A 37 6.53 6.24 -3.14
C MET A 37 6.40 6.85 -4.53
N TYR A 38 7.00 8.03 -4.70
CA TYR A 38 7.13 8.65 -6.02
C TYR A 38 8.09 7.84 -6.89
N ASN A 39 7.62 7.48 -8.07
CA ASN A 39 8.44 6.81 -9.08
C ASN A 39 8.30 7.55 -10.42
N GLY A 40 9.27 8.38 -10.76
CA GLY A 40 9.26 9.19 -11.98
C GLY A 40 9.28 8.40 -13.30
N VAL A 41 9.55 7.09 -13.24
CA VAL A 41 9.57 6.19 -14.42
C VAL A 41 8.21 5.53 -14.62
N LYS A 42 7.46 5.29 -13.54
CA LYS A 42 6.16 4.61 -13.60
C LYS A 42 5.06 5.61 -13.87
N LYS A 43 4.37 5.46 -15.01
CA LYS A 43 3.18 6.24 -15.32
C LYS A 43 2.00 5.70 -14.52
N CYS A 44 1.55 6.46 -13.51
CA CYS A 44 0.36 6.16 -12.74
C CYS A 44 -0.88 6.79 -13.37
N THR A 45 -2.05 6.21 -13.08
CA THR A 45 -3.35 6.74 -13.49
C THR A 45 -3.72 7.99 -12.69
N PHE A 46 -3.46 7.94 -11.38
CA PHE A 46 -3.70 9.05 -10.46
C PHE A 46 -2.38 9.68 -10.01
N THR A 47 -2.40 10.99 -9.79
CA THR A 47 -1.28 11.71 -9.18
C THR A 47 -1.04 11.25 -7.74
N GLU A 48 0.12 11.56 -7.17
CA GLU A 48 0.44 11.24 -5.78
C GLU A 48 -0.55 11.90 -4.80
N LEU A 49 -0.97 13.13 -5.10
CA LEU A 49 -1.94 13.87 -4.27
C LEU A 49 -3.33 13.23 -4.32
N GLU A 50 -3.82 12.87 -5.51
CA GLU A 50 -5.10 12.17 -5.66
C GLU A 50 -5.09 10.83 -4.92
N ARG A 51 -4.01 10.05 -5.04
CA ARG A 51 -3.87 8.78 -4.32
C ARG A 51 -3.84 8.98 -2.80
N LYS A 52 -3.15 10.01 -2.34
CA LYS A 52 -3.13 10.39 -0.92
C LYS A 52 -4.54 10.71 -0.41
N GLU A 53 -5.27 11.58 -1.10
CA GLU A 53 -6.64 11.95 -0.74
C GLU A 53 -7.58 10.74 -0.70
N MET A 54 -7.47 9.83 -1.68
CA MET A 54 -8.24 8.58 -1.71
C MET A 54 -7.98 7.72 -0.47
N ILE A 55 -6.70 7.52 -0.11
CA ILE A 55 -6.32 6.72 1.06
C ILE A 55 -6.79 7.40 2.35
N GLU A 56 -6.59 8.70 2.49
CA GLU A 56 -7.04 9.46 3.66
C GLU A 56 -8.55 9.35 3.86
N ARG A 57 -9.33 9.43 2.79
CA ARG A 57 -10.79 9.26 2.82
C ARG A 57 -11.19 7.87 3.32
N GLU A 58 -10.58 6.82 2.78
CA GLU A 58 -10.90 5.43 3.12
C GLU A 58 -10.42 5.01 4.54
N THR A 59 -9.48 5.75 5.11
CA THR A 59 -8.89 5.44 6.42
C THR A 59 -9.33 6.38 7.54
N THR A 60 -10.35 7.22 7.31
CA THR A 60 -10.86 8.19 8.30
C THR A 60 -11.30 7.56 9.64
N HIS A 61 -11.71 6.30 9.62
CA HIS A 61 -12.09 5.53 10.82
C HIS A 61 -10.89 5.01 11.62
N LEU A 62 -9.66 5.20 11.15
CA LEU A 62 -8.43 4.72 11.77
C LEU A 62 -7.63 5.90 12.34
N ASN A 63 -7.67 6.10 13.65
CA ASN A 63 -7.08 7.28 14.30
C ASN A 63 -5.54 7.31 14.29
N ASN A 64 -4.89 6.15 14.10
CA ASN A 64 -3.44 5.98 14.13
C ASN A 64 -2.81 5.76 12.74
N VAL A 65 -3.57 6.01 11.68
CA VAL A 65 -3.10 5.90 10.29
C VAL A 65 -2.83 7.28 9.72
N LYS A 66 -1.66 7.45 9.10
CA LYS A 66 -1.26 8.66 8.38
C LYS A 66 -0.83 8.29 6.97
N VAL A 67 -0.93 9.23 6.03
CA VAL A 67 -0.49 9.04 4.65
C VAL A 67 0.65 9.98 4.35
N HIS A 68 1.74 9.45 3.78
CA HIS A 68 2.91 10.22 3.42
C HIS A 68 3.34 9.93 1.98
N ILE A 69 3.81 10.96 1.28
CA ILE A 69 4.42 10.82 -0.05
C ILE A 69 5.94 10.89 0.12
N GLY A 70 6.62 9.82 -0.27
CA GLY A 70 8.08 9.71 -0.17
C GLY A 70 8.77 9.66 -1.51
N GLN A 71 10.08 9.88 -1.49
CA GLN A 71 10.96 9.82 -2.66
C GLN A 71 12.21 9.01 -2.35
N GLY A 72 12.84 8.48 -3.39
CA GLY A 72 14.08 7.73 -3.25
C GLY A 72 13.88 6.28 -2.80
N LEU A 73 14.79 5.80 -1.97
CA LEU A 73 14.72 4.43 -1.45
C LEU A 73 13.69 4.30 -0.33
N THR A 74 12.79 3.36 -0.47
CA THR A 74 11.68 3.16 0.47
C THR A 74 12.16 2.94 1.90
N VAL A 75 13.21 2.13 2.10
CA VAL A 75 13.75 1.85 3.43
C VAL A 75 14.35 3.08 4.10
N HIS A 76 15.01 3.94 3.34
CA HIS A 76 15.55 5.20 3.87
C HIS A 76 14.43 6.18 4.25
N THR A 77 13.38 6.26 3.45
CA THR A 77 12.20 7.06 3.78
C THR A 77 11.52 6.53 5.04
N ALA A 78 11.37 5.21 5.16
CA ALA A 78 10.82 4.56 6.35
C ALA A 78 11.63 4.91 7.62
N SER A 79 12.94 4.77 7.54
CA SER A 79 13.86 5.10 8.64
C SER A 79 13.79 6.58 9.02
N ALA A 80 13.77 7.49 8.04
CA ALA A 80 13.63 8.93 8.26
C ALA A 80 12.31 9.32 8.93
N LEU A 81 11.24 8.55 8.69
CA LEU A 81 9.95 8.72 9.36
C LEU A 81 9.92 8.08 10.77
N GLY A 82 11.02 7.47 11.19
CA GLY A 82 11.14 6.81 12.49
C GLY A 82 10.39 5.48 12.57
N ALA A 83 10.15 4.83 11.44
CA ALA A 83 9.54 3.51 11.40
C ALA A 83 10.58 2.42 11.62
N GLU A 84 10.25 1.45 12.44
CA GLU A 84 11.08 0.27 12.72
C GLU A 84 10.60 -0.94 11.91
N VAL A 85 9.40 -0.86 11.34
CA VAL A 85 8.78 -1.97 10.62
C VAL A 85 8.27 -1.50 9.26
N MET A 86 8.56 -2.29 8.23
CA MET A 86 7.97 -2.17 6.90
C MET A 86 7.01 -3.33 6.66
N ILE A 87 5.75 -3.02 6.41
CA ILE A 87 4.71 -4.01 6.13
C ILE A 87 4.63 -4.24 4.63
N ARG A 88 4.55 -5.50 4.24
CA ARG A 88 4.31 -5.94 2.86
C ARG A 88 3.15 -6.94 2.82
N GLY A 89 2.22 -6.75 1.90
CA GLY A 89 1.13 -7.68 1.66
C GLY A 89 1.56 -8.80 0.71
N ILE A 90 1.17 -10.04 1.02
CA ILE A 90 1.43 -11.20 0.17
C ILE A 90 0.12 -11.87 -0.21
N ARG A 91 -0.12 -12.06 -1.51
CA ARG A 91 -1.32 -12.67 -2.08
C ARG A 91 -1.07 -14.09 -2.57
N ALA A 92 0.09 -14.34 -3.18
CA ALA A 92 0.44 -15.60 -3.80
C ALA A 92 1.94 -15.90 -3.63
N THR A 93 2.33 -17.13 -3.93
CA THR A 93 3.74 -17.58 -3.85
C THR A 93 4.67 -16.73 -4.72
N SER A 94 4.22 -16.32 -5.90
CA SER A 94 4.99 -15.45 -6.79
C SER A 94 5.26 -14.05 -6.19
N ASP A 95 4.29 -13.51 -5.45
CA ASP A 95 4.48 -12.27 -4.70
C ASP A 95 5.56 -12.45 -3.63
N TYR A 96 5.54 -13.59 -2.92
CA TYR A 96 6.47 -13.87 -1.84
C TYR A 96 7.93 -13.90 -2.32
N GLU A 97 8.22 -14.55 -3.41
CA GLU A 97 9.59 -14.61 -3.95
C GLU A 97 10.14 -13.22 -4.29
N TYR A 98 9.34 -12.40 -4.96
CA TYR A 98 9.69 -11.01 -5.27
C TYR A 98 9.85 -10.17 -4.01
N GLU A 99 8.92 -10.25 -3.09
CA GLU A 99 8.92 -9.49 -1.82
C GLU A 99 10.09 -9.91 -0.92
N LEU A 100 10.47 -11.19 -0.92
CA LEU A 100 11.63 -11.67 -0.17
C LEU A 100 12.93 -11.05 -0.68
N GLN A 101 13.10 -10.93 -1.99
CA GLN A 101 14.26 -10.27 -2.58
C GLN A 101 14.35 -8.79 -2.16
N ILE A 102 13.22 -8.08 -2.19
CA ILE A 102 13.14 -6.67 -1.77
C ILE A 102 13.42 -6.54 -0.27
N ALA A 103 12.85 -7.40 0.56
CA ALA A 103 13.07 -7.41 2.00
C ALA A 103 14.57 -7.64 2.34
N THR A 104 15.20 -8.58 1.65
CA THR A 104 16.64 -8.85 1.81
C THR A 104 17.47 -7.63 1.42
N ALA A 105 17.17 -6.98 0.30
CA ALA A 105 17.87 -5.77 -0.12
C ALA A 105 17.68 -4.62 0.90
N ASN A 106 16.45 -4.43 1.39
CA ASN A 106 16.16 -3.40 2.40
C ASN A 106 16.92 -3.63 3.71
N MET A 107 17.02 -4.89 4.16
CA MET A 107 17.77 -5.25 5.36
C MET A 107 19.27 -4.95 5.20
N MET A 108 19.84 -5.12 4.00
CA MET A 108 21.21 -4.77 3.71
C MET A 108 21.43 -3.25 3.67
N LEU A 109 20.44 -2.49 3.21
CA LEU A 109 20.53 -1.03 3.07
C LEU A 109 20.30 -0.30 4.40
N ASP A 110 19.37 -0.77 5.21
CA ASP A 110 19.11 -0.25 6.57
C ASP A 110 18.62 -1.38 7.50
N PRO A 111 19.50 -1.98 8.28
CA PRO A 111 19.14 -3.09 9.16
C PRO A 111 18.28 -2.70 10.37
N LYS A 112 17.98 -1.41 10.56
CA LYS A 112 17.09 -0.93 11.62
C LYS A 112 15.62 -1.09 11.27
N VAL A 113 15.28 -1.26 9.98
CA VAL A 113 13.91 -1.42 9.51
C VAL A 113 13.66 -2.89 9.18
N GLU A 114 12.86 -3.54 10.00
CA GLU A 114 12.45 -4.94 9.80
C GLU A 114 11.29 -5.06 8.83
N THR A 115 11.27 -6.10 7.99
CA THR A 115 10.14 -6.35 7.08
C THR A 115 9.21 -7.42 7.66
N VAL A 116 7.92 -7.10 7.71
CA VAL A 116 6.86 -8.00 8.14
C VAL A 116 5.90 -8.27 6.97
N PHE A 117 5.67 -9.55 6.68
CA PHE A 117 4.73 -9.97 5.67
C PHE A 117 3.36 -10.25 6.29
N LEU A 118 2.32 -9.61 5.75
CA LEU A 118 0.92 -9.92 6.07
C LEU A 118 0.26 -10.63 4.89
N MET A 119 -0.27 -11.80 5.15
CA MET A 119 -1.05 -12.54 4.15
C MET A 119 -2.35 -11.81 3.84
N SER A 120 -2.63 -11.62 2.56
CA SER A 120 -3.95 -11.15 2.12
C SER A 120 -5.03 -12.15 2.51
N ARG A 121 -6.21 -11.65 2.86
CA ARG A 121 -7.35 -12.53 3.06
C ARG A 121 -7.78 -13.15 1.73
N PRO A 122 -8.30 -14.40 1.74
CA PRO A 122 -8.66 -15.10 0.51
C PRO A 122 -9.60 -14.31 -0.40
N GLU A 123 -10.57 -13.61 0.17
CA GLU A 123 -11.53 -12.77 -0.56
C GLU A 123 -10.92 -11.61 -1.33
N TYR A 124 -9.68 -11.19 -1.00
CA TYR A 124 -8.96 -10.09 -1.65
C TYR A 124 -7.73 -10.55 -2.44
N SER A 125 -7.39 -11.84 -2.41
CA SER A 125 -6.13 -12.34 -2.96
C SER A 125 -6.03 -12.23 -4.49
N PHE A 126 -7.15 -12.15 -5.20
CA PHE A 126 -7.21 -12.02 -6.66
C PHE A 126 -7.30 -10.56 -7.15
N VAL A 127 -7.45 -9.60 -6.24
CA VAL A 127 -7.60 -8.17 -6.59
C VAL A 127 -6.24 -7.48 -6.59
N SER A 128 -5.91 -6.84 -7.70
CA SER A 128 -4.75 -5.95 -7.83
C SER A 128 -5.16 -4.63 -8.46
N SER A 129 -4.39 -3.58 -8.24
CA SER A 129 -4.62 -2.28 -8.89
C SER A 129 -4.57 -2.39 -10.42
N THR A 130 -3.70 -3.23 -10.96
CA THR A 130 -3.62 -3.49 -12.40
C THR A 130 -4.91 -4.11 -12.92
N THR A 131 -5.41 -5.16 -12.28
CA THR A 131 -6.67 -5.82 -12.67
C THR A 131 -7.85 -4.85 -12.57
N VAL A 132 -7.92 -4.04 -11.53
CA VAL A 132 -8.95 -3.01 -11.36
C VAL A 132 -8.95 -2.02 -12.53
N LYS A 133 -7.78 -1.52 -12.92
CA LYS A 133 -7.64 -0.60 -14.05
C LYS A 133 -8.02 -1.24 -15.38
N GLU A 134 -7.60 -2.48 -15.62
CA GLU A 134 -7.97 -3.22 -16.84
C GLU A 134 -9.48 -3.42 -16.95
N ILE A 135 -10.14 -3.82 -15.86
CA ILE A 135 -11.59 -4.01 -15.85
C ILE A 135 -12.31 -2.67 -16.04
N ALA A 136 -11.84 -1.59 -15.41
CA ALA A 136 -12.40 -0.26 -15.57
C ALA A 136 -12.31 0.24 -17.02
N MET A 137 -11.22 -0.04 -17.72
CA MET A 137 -11.06 0.29 -19.16
C MET A 137 -12.14 -0.34 -20.04
N PHE A 138 -12.69 -1.48 -19.63
CA PHE A 138 -13.78 -2.18 -20.32
C PHE A 138 -15.15 -1.92 -19.69
N HIS A 139 -15.28 -0.86 -18.90
CA HIS A 139 -16.53 -0.46 -18.22
C HIS A 139 -17.08 -1.54 -17.26
N GLY A 140 -16.20 -2.42 -16.77
CA GLY A 140 -16.56 -3.40 -15.75
C GLY A 140 -16.59 -2.78 -14.36
N CYS A 141 -17.32 -3.43 -13.44
CA CYS A 141 -17.39 -3.04 -12.03
C CYS A 141 -16.87 -4.18 -11.15
N LEU A 142 -16.08 -3.84 -10.13
CA LEU A 142 -15.60 -4.78 -9.12
C LEU A 142 -16.12 -4.40 -7.74
N LEU A 143 -16.84 -5.32 -7.11
CA LEU A 143 -17.34 -5.14 -5.75
C LEU A 143 -16.25 -5.14 -4.67
N TYR A 144 -15.01 -5.46 -5.05
CA TYR A 144 -13.86 -5.60 -4.12
C TYR A 144 -12.89 -4.43 -4.17
N THR A 145 -13.24 -3.36 -4.90
CA THR A 145 -12.47 -2.10 -4.88
C THR A 145 -12.96 -1.20 -3.75
N SER A 146 -12.09 -0.31 -3.29
CA SER A 146 -12.54 0.81 -2.47
C SER A 146 -13.39 1.78 -3.30
N ASP A 147 -14.16 2.65 -2.66
CA ASP A 147 -14.96 3.67 -3.35
C ASP A 147 -14.08 4.57 -4.26
N ALA A 148 -12.81 4.77 -3.90
CA ALA A 148 -11.86 5.50 -4.72
C ALA A 148 -11.59 4.84 -6.08
N ALA A 149 -11.60 3.50 -6.14
CA ALA A 149 -11.42 2.77 -7.41
C ALA A 149 -12.69 2.80 -8.27
N ASP A 150 -13.87 2.98 -7.69
CA ASP A 150 -15.12 3.13 -8.42
C ASP A 150 -15.15 4.43 -9.26
N ASP A 151 -14.35 5.45 -8.89
CA ASP A 151 -14.22 6.66 -9.68
C ASP A 151 -13.65 6.41 -11.08
N LEU A 152 -12.85 5.33 -11.25
CA LEU A 152 -12.37 4.90 -12.57
C LEU A 152 -13.49 4.39 -13.48
N THR A 153 -14.55 3.83 -12.90
CA THR A 153 -15.69 3.29 -13.66
C THR A 153 -16.72 4.36 -14.03
N ARG A 154 -16.60 5.57 -13.46
CA ARG A 154 -17.48 6.72 -13.69
C ARG A 154 -16.99 7.69 -14.76
N VAL A 155 -15.80 7.46 -15.30
CA VAL A 155 -15.26 8.30 -16.39
C VAL A 155 -15.86 7.80 -17.70
N ASP A 156 -16.85 8.50 -18.18
CA ASP A 156 -17.42 8.34 -19.52
C ASP A 156 -16.43 8.82 -20.60
#